data_f4fb965231001e9d3abd0e35759dedcc
#
_entry.id   f4fb965231001e9d3abd0e35759dedcc
#
_cell.length_a   1.000
_cell.length_b   1.000
_cell.length_c   1.000
_cell.angle_alpha   90.00
_cell.angle_beta   90.00
_cell.angle_gamma   90.00
#
_symmetry.space_group_name_H-M   'P 1'
#
loop_
_entity.id
_entity.type
_entity.pdbx_description
1 polymer ?
#
loop_
_entity_poly.entity_id
_entity_poly.type
_entity_poly.pdbx_seq_one_letter_code
_entity_poly.pdbx_strand_id
1 'polypeptide(L)'
;MDALLKQAVEGMRKNGFEVVEVRTAAEACDYLLGRITAGASVGVGGSVSVRDTGVLTALAQKGCKVYTSWGAKPEDVPMIRENSRRADVYLSSANAVTRTGKLVLVDGIGNRVGAVCDGPRDVYFVVSHSKVVDGGINTAVARIKKTACPQNTRRLGIDTPCARTGNCGGDACQDSICRLT
;
A
#
# COMPACT_ATOMS: atom_id res chain seq x y z
N MET A 1 -18.95 -4.84 -14.05
CA MET A 1 -17.81 -5.22 -13.16
C MET A 1 -17.26 -6.54 -13.65
N ASP A 2 -15.93 -6.63 -13.79
CA ASP A 2 -15.22 -7.85 -14.17
C ASP A 2 -15.51 -8.97 -13.15
N ALA A 3 -15.73 -10.20 -13.63
CA ALA A 3 -16.04 -11.36 -12.78
C ALA A 3 -14.93 -11.63 -11.75
N LEU A 4 -13.68 -11.44 -12.13
CA LEU A 4 -12.51 -11.56 -11.25
C LEU A 4 -12.56 -10.54 -10.11
N LEU A 5 -12.91 -9.28 -10.39
CA LEU A 5 -13.02 -8.25 -9.37
C LEU A 5 -14.13 -8.58 -8.37
N LYS A 6 -15.29 -9.06 -8.84
CA LYS A 6 -16.37 -9.49 -7.95
C LYS A 6 -15.91 -10.61 -7.01
N GLN A 7 -15.25 -11.65 -7.54
CA GLN A 7 -14.73 -12.76 -6.74
C GLN A 7 -13.74 -12.26 -5.66
N ALA A 8 -12.82 -11.36 -6.04
CA ALA A 8 -11.86 -10.80 -5.10
C ALA A 8 -12.54 -9.97 -4.00
N VAL A 9 -13.53 -9.16 -4.34
CA VAL A 9 -14.31 -8.36 -3.38
C VAL A 9 -15.08 -9.27 -2.41
N GLU A 10 -15.77 -10.29 -2.91
CA GLU A 10 -16.46 -11.28 -2.07
C GLU A 10 -15.47 -12.03 -1.18
N GLY A 11 -14.31 -12.40 -1.72
CA GLY A 11 -13.24 -13.04 -0.97
C GLY A 11 -12.71 -12.14 0.16
N MET A 12 -12.46 -10.85 -0.10
CA MET A 12 -12.04 -9.90 0.93
C MET A 12 -13.10 -9.77 2.03
N ARG A 13 -14.38 -9.66 1.68
CA ARG A 13 -15.48 -9.60 2.67
C ARG A 13 -15.53 -10.87 3.53
N LYS A 14 -15.37 -12.05 2.93
CA LYS A 14 -15.29 -13.34 3.66
C LYS A 14 -14.07 -13.39 4.59
N ASN A 15 -12.99 -12.71 4.23
CA ASN A 15 -11.78 -12.60 5.06
C ASN A 15 -11.88 -11.49 6.12
N GLY A 16 -13.05 -10.87 6.32
CA GLY A 16 -13.31 -9.89 7.38
C GLY A 16 -13.01 -8.44 7.00
N PHE A 17 -12.72 -8.14 5.75
CA PHE A 17 -12.54 -6.75 5.31
C PHE A 17 -13.89 -6.07 5.05
N GLU A 18 -14.05 -4.82 5.52
CA GLU A 18 -15.06 -3.91 4.98
C GLU A 18 -14.57 -3.44 3.61
N VAL A 19 -15.32 -3.73 2.55
CA VAL A 19 -14.90 -3.42 1.18
C VAL A 19 -15.88 -2.43 0.56
N VAL A 20 -15.36 -1.26 0.20
CA VAL A 20 -16.07 -0.22 -0.53
C VAL A 20 -15.48 -0.10 -1.94
N GLU A 21 -16.35 -0.13 -2.92
CA GLU A 21 -15.99 -0.05 -4.32
C GLU A 21 -16.23 1.37 -4.81
N VAL A 22 -15.18 1.98 -5.36
CA VAL A 22 -15.20 3.33 -5.92
C VAL A 22 -14.67 3.29 -7.36
N ARG A 23 -15.07 4.24 -8.18
CA ARG A 23 -14.72 4.30 -9.60
C ARG A 23 -13.49 5.14 -9.88
N THR A 24 -13.27 6.15 -9.05
CA THR A 24 -12.23 7.17 -9.25
C THR A 24 -11.38 7.38 -8.01
N ALA A 25 -10.20 7.95 -8.22
CA ALA A 25 -9.33 8.39 -7.12
C ALA A 25 -10.01 9.47 -6.25
N ALA A 26 -10.82 10.34 -6.85
CA ALA A 26 -11.56 11.37 -6.15
C ALA A 26 -12.61 10.75 -5.21
N GLU A 27 -13.40 9.78 -5.68
CA GLU A 27 -14.36 9.06 -4.83
C GLU A 27 -13.65 8.35 -3.66
N ALA A 28 -12.45 7.78 -3.87
CA ALA A 28 -11.66 7.20 -2.80
C ALA A 28 -11.21 8.26 -1.77
N CYS A 29 -10.83 9.44 -2.24
CA CYS A 29 -10.48 10.58 -1.38
C CYS A 29 -11.67 11.01 -0.53
N ASP A 30 -12.84 11.23 -1.15
CA ASP A 30 -14.05 11.68 -0.48
C ASP A 30 -14.51 10.65 0.57
N TYR A 31 -14.46 9.37 0.24
CA TYR A 31 -14.78 8.31 1.20
C TYR A 31 -13.85 8.37 2.42
N LEU A 32 -12.54 8.45 2.23
CA LEU A 32 -11.59 8.51 3.34
C LEU A 32 -11.74 9.80 4.17
N LEU A 33 -12.00 10.92 3.52
CA LEU A 33 -12.32 12.17 4.22
C LEU A 33 -13.59 12.06 5.07
N GLY A 34 -14.59 11.33 4.60
CA GLY A 34 -15.83 11.08 5.38
C GLY A 34 -15.59 10.17 6.59
N ARG A 35 -14.62 9.28 6.54
CA ARG A 35 -14.33 8.27 7.59
C ARG A 35 -13.31 8.75 8.63
N ILE A 36 -12.34 9.57 8.24
CA ILE A 36 -11.26 10.01 9.12
C ILE A 36 -11.65 11.33 9.79
N THR A 37 -11.73 11.35 11.10
CA THR A 37 -12.14 12.51 11.91
C THR A 37 -11.07 13.61 11.85
N ALA A 38 -11.51 14.87 11.84
CA ALA A 38 -10.61 16.02 11.95
C ALA A 38 -9.80 15.94 13.25
N GLY A 39 -8.53 16.33 13.18
CA GLY A 39 -7.60 16.25 14.31
C GLY A 39 -6.94 14.87 14.49
N ALA A 40 -7.42 13.82 13.84
CA ALA A 40 -6.78 12.49 13.91
C ALA A 40 -5.34 12.52 13.35
N SER A 41 -4.49 11.69 13.91
CA SER A 41 -3.17 11.39 13.36
C SER A 41 -3.28 10.30 12.28
N VAL A 42 -2.62 10.52 11.14
CA VAL A 42 -2.70 9.63 9.97
C VAL A 42 -1.30 9.26 9.51
N GLY A 43 -0.95 7.98 9.62
CA GLY A 43 0.28 7.42 9.10
C GLY A 43 0.10 6.90 7.68
N VAL A 44 1.15 7.00 6.86
CA VAL A 44 1.14 6.41 5.52
C VAL A 44 2.52 5.91 5.12
N GLY A 45 2.55 4.73 4.53
CA GLY A 45 3.75 4.23 3.84
C GLY A 45 3.97 4.90 2.49
N GLY A 46 5.01 4.49 1.79
CA GLY A 46 5.34 5.00 0.44
C GLY A 46 4.36 4.53 -0.65
N SER A 47 3.06 4.58 -0.40
CA SER A 47 2.03 4.10 -1.34
C SER A 47 1.70 5.13 -2.41
N VAL A 48 2.01 4.81 -3.66
CA VAL A 48 1.60 5.59 -4.83
C VAL A 48 0.07 5.61 -4.95
N SER A 49 -0.61 4.49 -4.73
CA SER A 49 -2.09 4.43 -4.82
C SER A 49 -2.79 5.35 -3.83
N VAL A 50 -2.23 5.53 -2.62
CA VAL A 50 -2.77 6.48 -1.64
C VAL A 50 -2.45 7.92 -2.06
N ARG A 51 -1.19 8.18 -2.44
CA ARG A 51 -0.77 9.53 -2.87
C ARG A 51 -1.63 10.06 -4.02
N ASP A 52 -1.87 9.22 -5.02
CA ASP A 52 -2.54 9.60 -6.26
C ASP A 52 -4.05 9.89 -6.08
N THR A 53 -4.63 9.54 -4.92
CA THR A 53 -5.98 10.01 -4.57
C THR A 53 -6.04 11.48 -4.15
N GLY A 54 -4.91 12.10 -3.80
CA GLY A 54 -4.87 13.45 -3.23
C GLY A 54 -5.27 13.53 -1.74
N VAL A 55 -5.64 12.40 -1.12
CA VAL A 55 -6.19 12.37 0.24
C VAL A 55 -5.23 12.91 1.30
N LEU A 56 -3.91 12.79 1.11
CA LEU A 56 -2.94 13.27 2.10
C LEU A 56 -3.00 14.79 2.27
N THR A 57 -3.09 15.53 1.16
CA THR A 57 -3.26 16.99 1.17
C THR A 57 -4.62 17.36 1.76
N ALA A 58 -5.67 16.69 1.34
CA ALA A 58 -7.03 16.96 1.81
C ALA A 58 -7.21 16.70 3.31
N LEU A 59 -6.59 15.64 3.86
CA LEU A 59 -6.58 15.35 5.30
C LEU A 59 -5.81 16.42 6.09
N ALA A 60 -4.66 16.87 5.58
CA ALA A 60 -3.93 17.96 6.20
C ALA A 60 -4.76 19.26 6.24
N GLN A 61 -5.47 19.60 5.16
CA GLN A 61 -6.40 20.73 5.10
C GLN A 61 -7.59 20.57 6.05
N LYS A 62 -8.04 19.33 6.30
CA LYS A 62 -9.08 18.99 7.29
C LYS A 62 -8.59 19.13 8.74
N GLY A 63 -7.30 19.40 8.97
CA GLY A 63 -6.69 19.53 10.29
C GLY A 63 -6.16 18.23 10.87
N CYS A 64 -6.00 17.15 10.06
CA CYS A 64 -5.35 15.93 10.49
C CYS A 64 -3.83 16.09 10.51
N LYS A 65 -3.17 15.38 11.44
CA LYS A 65 -1.72 15.30 11.51
C LYS A 65 -1.20 14.16 10.64
N VAL A 66 -0.75 14.49 9.43
CA VAL A 66 -0.34 13.49 8.43
C VAL A 66 1.16 13.20 8.53
N TYR A 67 1.51 11.95 8.83
CA TYR A 67 2.89 11.46 8.86
C TYR A 67 3.20 10.72 7.56
N THR A 68 3.91 11.38 6.65
CA THR A 68 4.29 10.84 5.34
C THR A 68 5.75 11.13 5.02
N SER A 69 6.43 10.17 4.41
CA SER A 69 7.79 10.35 3.90
C SER A 69 7.83 10.96 2.49
N TRP A 70 6.69 11.25 1.87
CA TRP A 70 6.66 11.96 0.60
C TRP A 70 7.12 13.40 0.77
N GLY A 71 8.25 13.75 0.13
CA GLY A 71 8.84 15.09 0.23
C GLY A 71 9.56 15.38 1.56
N ALA A 72 9.65 14.40 2.46
CA ALA A 72 10.39 14.57 3.71
C ALA A 72 11.91 14.52 3.49
N LYS A 73 12.64 15.22 4.36
CA LYS A 73 14.09 15.12 4.39
C LYS A 73 14.54 13.75 4.93
N PRO A 74 15.67 13.19 4.46
CA PRO A 74 16.14 11.89 4.91
C PRO A 74 16.27 11.74 6.43
N GLU A 75 16.72 12.80 7.12
CA GLU A 75 16.89 12.84 8.57
C GLU A 75 15.57 12.73 9.33
N ASP A 76 14.44 13.16 8.75
CA ASP A 76 13.12 13.13 9.39
C ASP A 76 12.42 11.77 9.21
N VAL A 77 12.86 10.98 8.24
CA VAL A 77 12.17 9.72 7.87
C VAL A 77 12.05 8.72 9.03
N PRO A 78 13.07 8.52 9.90
CA PRO A 78 12.93 7.61 11.05
C PRO A 78 11.82 8.04 12.01
N MET A 79 11.76 9.32 12.37
CA MET A 79 10.72 9.88 13.24
C MET A 79 9.32 9.78 12.58
N ILE A 80 9.22 10.09 11.29
CA ILE A 80 7.96 9.97 10.54
C ILE A 80 7.46 8.53 10.56
N ARG A 81 8.32 7.54 10.36
CA ARG A 81 7.94 6.11 10.39
C ARG A 81 7.45 5.69 11.78
N GLU A 82 8.12 6.12 12.83
CA GLU A 82 7.71 5.81 14.20
C GLU A 82 6.35 6.42 14.50
N ASN A 83 6.13 7.70 14.19
CA ASN A 83 4.85 8.35 14.36
C ASN A 83 3.75 7.75 13.47
N SER A 84 4.06 7.37 12.23
CA SER A 84 3.12 6.69 11.34
C SER A 84 2.60 5.37 11.93
N ARG A 85 3.48 4.60 12.56
CA ARG A 85 3.11 3.32 13.17
C ARG A 85 2.22 3.49 14.41
N ARG A 86 2.30 4.63 15.08
CA ARG A 86 1.53 4.97 16.29
C ARG A 86 0.34 5.88 16.02
N ALA A 87 0.06 6.21 14.76
CA ALA A 87 -1.04 7.08 14.39
C ALA A 87 -2.41 6.42 14.70
N ASP A 88 -3.48 7.20 14.76
CA ASP A 88 -4.84 6.69 14.94
C ASP A 88 -5.29 5.88 13.73
N VAL A 89 -4.88 6.31 12.54
CA VAL A 89 -5.25 5.72 11.24
C VAL A 89 -4.00 5.45 10.42
N TYR A 90 -3.98 4.33 9.68
CA TYR A 90 -2.92 4.04 8.72
C TYR A 90 -3.48 3.83 7.30
N LEU A 91 -2.94 4.58 6.34
CA LEU A 91 -3.28 4.45 4.94
C LEU A 91 -2.23 3.63 4.20
N SER A 92 -2.66 2.59 3.51
CA SER A 92 -1.78 1.68 2.81
C SER A 92 -2.35 1.23 1.46
N SER A 93 -1.63 0.36 0.79
CA SER A 93 -2.09 -0.40 -0.37
C SER A 93 -1.46 -1.78 -0.37
N ALA A 94 -2.12 -2.76 -0.97
CA ALA A 94 -1.52 -4.05 -1.26
C ALA A 94 -0.63 -3.98 -2.52
N ASN A 95 0.38 -4.86 -2.60
CA ASN A 95 1.16 -5.04 -3.82
C ASN A 95 0.42 -5.95 -4.82
N ALA A 96 -0.39 -6.87 -4.33
CA ALA A 96 -1.33 -7.67 -5.13
C ALA A 96 -2.51 -8.12 -4.25
N VAL A 97 -3.62 -8.47 -4.89
CA VAL A 97 -4.79 -9.10 -4.26
C VAL A 97 -5.11 -10.37 -5.02
N THR A 98 -5.26 -11.48 -4.31
CA THR A 98 -5.62 -12.76 -4.94
C THR A 98 -7.10 -12.79 -5.31
N ARG A 99 -7.50 -13.70 -6.19
CA ARG A 99 -8.90 -13.96 -6.52
C ARG A 99 -9.76 -14.29 -5.28
N THR A 100 -9.16 -14.88 -4.25
CA THR A 100 -9.84 -15.23 -2.99
C THR A 100 -9.77 -14.12 -1.94
N GLY A 101 -9.35 -12.90 -2.32
CA GLY A 101 -9.36 -11.72 -1.45
C GLY A 101 -8.23 -11.64 -0.43
N LYS A 102 -7.13 -12.38 -0.62
CA LYS A 102 -5.95 -12.22 0.22
C LYS A 102 -5.13 -11.04 -0.26
N LEU A 103 -4.79 -10.13 0.64
CA LEU A 103 -3.88 -9.01 0.38
C LEU A 103 -2.43 -9.50 0.53
N VAL A 104 -1.60 -9.29 -0.49
CA VAL A 104 -0.19 -9.67 -0.47
C VAL A 104 0.66 -8.41 -0.49
N LEU A 105 1.50 -8.30 0.54
CA LEU A 105 2.41 -7.17 0.75
C LEU A 105 3.85 -7.66 0.73
N VAL A 106 4.74 -6.84 0.16
CA VAL A 106 6.19 -7.08 0.15
C VAL A 106 6.90 -5.81 0.56
N ASP A 107 7.77 -5.91 1.55
CA ASP A 107 8.52 -4.79 2.11
C ASP A 107 10.04 -5.03 2.12
N GLY A 108 10.80 -3.93 2.20
CA GLY A 108 12.25 -3.98 2.39
C GLY A 108 12.65 -4.10 3.86
N ILE A 109 12.03 -3.33 4.73
CA ILE A 109 12.37 -3.22 6.16
C ILE A 109 11.17 -3.49 7.08
N GLY A 110 10.02 -3.87 6.54
CA GLY A 110 8.83 -4.22 7.31
C GLY A 110 8.05 -3.05 7.90
N ASN A 111 8.40 -1.81 7.58
CA ASN A 111 7.73 -0.65 8.16
C ASN A 111 6.24 -0.59 7.84
N ARG A 112 5.84 -0.92 6.61
CA ARG A 112 4.44 -0.96 6.20
C ARG A 112 3.75 -2.22 6.69
N VAL A 113 4.37 -3.41 6.53
CA VAL A 113 3.82 -4.68 7.01
C VAL A 113 3.61 -4.62 8.52
N GLY A 114 4.59 -4.15 9.29
CA GLY A 114 4.45 -3.98 10.74
C GLY A 114 3.31 -3.02 11.11
N ALA A 115 3.19 -1.87 10.43
CA ALA A 115 2.13 -0.92 10.71
C ALA A 115 0.72 -1.46 10.41
N VAL A 116 0.55 -2.28 9.37
CA VAL A 116 -0.78 -2.83 9.05
C VAL A 116 -1.15 -4.05 9.89
N CYS A 117 -0.18 -4.73 10.51
CA CYS A 117 -0.42 -5.93 11.33
C CYS A 117 -0.54 -5.61 12.82
N ASP A 118 0.25 -4.66 13.33
CA ASP A 118 0.35 -4.34 14.76
C ASP A 118 0.67 -2.84 14.94
N GLY A 119 -0.18 -2.02 14.44
CA GLY A 119 -0.02 -0.56 14.46
C GLY A 119 -1.33 0.15 14.80
N PRO A 120 -1.72 1.11 13.98
CA PRO A 120 -2.93 1.90 14.16
C PRO A 120 -4.21 1.08 14.29
N ARG A 121 -5.17 1.63 15.04
CA ARG A 121 -6.48 0.99 15.25
C ARG A 121 -7.25 0.79 13.94
N ASP A 122 -7.21 1.79 13.07
CA ASP A 122 -7.93 1.76 11.80
C ASP A 122 -6.94 1.73 10.63
N VAL A 123 -7.04 0.73 9.77
CA VAL A 123 -6.19 0.58 8.58
C VAL A 123 -7.05 0.60 7.32
N TYR A 124 -6.75 1.52 6.41
CA TYR A 124 -7.42 1.60 5.11
C TYR A 124 -6.46 1.23 3.99
N PHE A 125 -6.88 0.29 3.14
CA PHE A 125 -6.15 -0.09 1.94
C PHE A 125 -6.80 0.53 0.71
N VAL A 126 -6.09 1.42 0.02
CA VAL A 126 -6.49 1.92 -1.29
C VAL A 126 -5.86 1.03 -2.36
N VAL A 127 -6.69 0.26 -3.06
CA VAL A 127 -6.22 -0.77 -4.01
C VAL A 127 -6.86 -0.56 -5.38
N SER A 128 -6.03 -0.38 -6.41
CA SER A 128 -6.50 -0.39 -7.80
C SER A 128 -6.87 -1.81 -8.23
N HIS A 129 -7.94 -1.96 -9.04
CA HIS A 129 -8.35 -3.22 -9.64
C HIS A 129 -7.22 -3.92 -10.42
N SER A 130 -6.29 -3.16 -11.00
CA SER A 130 -5.12 -3.68 -11.71
C SER A 130 -4.16 -4.51 -10.84
N LYS A 131 -4.35 -4.50 -9.52
CA LYS A 131 -3.57 -5.32 -8.57
C LYS A 131 -4.24 -6.65 -8.24
N VAL A 132 -5.48 -6.87 -8.69
CA VAL A 132 -6.16 -8.15 -8.54
C VAL A 132 -5.60 -9.15 -9.55
N VAL A 133 -5.27 -10.34 -9.08
CA VAL A 133 -4.72 -11.40 -9.93
C VAL A 133 -5.67 -12.58 -9.99
N ASP A 134 -5.78 -13.19 -11.17
CA ASP A 134 -6.54 -14.42 -11.37
C ASP A 134 -5.74 -15.63 -10.88
N GLY A 135 -5.69 -15.82 -9.57
CA GLY A 135 -4.94 -16.89 -8.96
C GLY A 135 -4.76 -16.72 -7.44
N GLY A 136 -3.93 -17.59 -6.89
CA GLY A 136 -3.56 -17.62 -5.47
C GLY A 136 -2.32 -16.79 -5.14
N ILE A 137 -1.71 -17.09 -3.98
CA ILE A 137 -0.54 -16.38 -3.45
C ILE A 137 0.65 -16.42 -4.43
N ASN A 138 0.92 -17.58 -5.06
CA ASN A 138 2.03 -17.69 -6.01
C ASN A 138 1.86 -16.76 -7.22
N THR A 139 0.63 -16.62 -7.73
CA THR A 139 0.31 -15.67 -8.82
C THR A 139 0.48 -14.22 -8.35
N ALA A 140 0.06 -13.91 -7.14
CA ALA A 140 0.25 -12.59 -6.54
C ALA A 140 1.74 -12.25 -6.38
N VAL A 141 2.55 -13.18 -5.87
CA VAL A 141 4.01 -13.01 -5.75
C VAL A 141 4.66 -12.85 -7.12
N ALA A 142 4.25 -13.64 -8.12
CA ALA A 142 4.76 -13.50 -9.49
C ALA A 142 4.47 -12.10 -10.07
N ARG A 143 3.23 -11.57 -9.89
CA ARG A 143 2.91 -10.18 -10.25
C ARG A 143 3.78 -9.17 -9.53
N ILE A 144 4.01 -9.35 -8.24
CA ILE A 144 4.83 -8.44 -7.44
C ILE A 144 6.26 -8.42 -7.98
N LYS A 145 6.86 -9.57 -8.21
CA LYS A 145 8.20 -9.71 -8.76
C LYS A 145 8.32 -9.13 -10.19
N LYS A 146 7.29 -9.31 -11.01
CA LYS A 146 7.27 -8.82 -12.41
C LYS A 146 6.98 -7.32 -12.52
N THR A 147 6.16 -6.77 -11.63
CA THR A 147 5.60 -5.42 -11.80
C THR A 147 5.92 -4.50 -10.62
N ALA A 148 5.47 -4.86 -9.42
CA ALA A 148 5.51 -3.93 -8.28
C ALA A 148 6.93 -3.64 -7.78
N CYS A 149 7.79 -4.67 -7.68
CA CYS A 149 9.17 -4.50 -7.24
C CYS A 149 9.99 -3.67 -8.23
N PRO A 150 10.03 -3.98 -9.55
CA PRO A 150 10.77 -3.18 -10.52
C PRO A 150 10.32 -1.71 -10.56
N GLN A 151 9.01 -1.47 -10.52
CA GLN A 151 8.47 -0.10 -10.50
C GLN A 151 8.88 0.66 -9.24
N ASN A 152 8.82 -0.02 -8.09
CA ASN A 152 9.14 0.60 -6.81
C ASN A 152 10.63 0.91 -6.68
N THR A 153 11.52 0.01 -7.09
CA THR A 153 12.98 0.22 -7.05
C THR A 153 13.40 1.37 -7.94
N ARG A 154 12.86 1.45 -9.16
CA ARG A 154 13.09 2.59 -10.07
C ARG A 154 12.63 3.91 -9.47
N ARG A 155 11.42 3.93 -8.90
CA ARG A 155 10.86 5.12 -8.23
C ARG A 155 11.72 5.59 -7.05
N LEU A 156 12.32 4.67 -6.33
CA LEU A 156 13.18 4.97 -5.17
C LEU A 156 14.63 5.28 -5.56
N GLY A 157 15.01 5.15 -6.83
CA GLY A 157 16.38 5.32 -7.29
C GLY A 157 17.34 4.25 -6.74
N ILE A 158 16.81 3.07 -6.35
CA ILE A 158 17.63 2.00 -5.78
C ILE A 158 18.14 1.11 -6.91
N ASP A 159 19.47 0.94 -6.96
CA ASP A 159 20.11 0.11 -7.97
C ASP A 159 19.97 -1.38 -7.63
N THR A 160 18.99 -2.02 -8.24
CA THR A 160 18.73 -3.45 -8.12
C THR A 160 18.69 -4.10 -9.50
N PRO A 161 18.91 -5.44 -9.62
CA PRO A 161 18.79 -6.14 -10.90
C PRO A 161 17.47 -5.85 -11.61
N CYS A 162 16.34 -5.86 -10.89
CA CYS A 162 15.04 -5.61 -11.47
C CYS A 162 14.81 -4.12 -11.85
N ALA A 163 15.50 -3.17 -11.22
CA ALA A 163 15.47 -1.78 -11.66
C ALA A 163 16.16 -1.60 -13.01
N ARG A 164 17.32 -2.27 -13.19
CA ARG A 164 18.11 -2.22 -14.43
C ARG A 164 17.45 -2.98 -15.58
N THR A 165 17.07 -4.23 -15.34
CA THR A 165 16.65 -5.15 -16.42
C THR A 165 15.13 -5.26 -16.56
N GLY A 166 14.35 -4.83 -15.58
CA GLY A 166 12.91 -5.08 -15.48
C GLY A 166 12.56 -6.50 -15.00
N ASN A 167 13.56 -7.39 -14.84
CA ASN A 167 13.36 -8.77 -14.44
C ASN A 167 13.85 -9.01 -13.00
N CYS A 168 13.06 -9.80 -12.24
CA CYS A 168 13.45 -10.19 -10.89
C CYS A 168 14.58 -11.22 -10.94
N GLY A 169 15.64 -11.01 -10.16
CA GLY A 169 16.73 -11.97 -9.99
C GLY A 169 16.39 -13.16 -9.10
N GLY A 170 15.16 -13.26 -8.60
CA GLY A 170 14.74 -14.35 -7.71
C GLY A 170 15.52 -14.37 -6.39
N ASP A 171 15.76 -15.56 -5.87
CA ASP A 171 16.45 -15.76 -4.59
C ASP A 171 17.96 -15.42 -4.66
N ALA A 172 18.52 -15.30 -5.88
CA ALA A 172 19.89 -14.86 -6.09
C ALA A 172 20.07 -13.32 -6.00
N CYS A 173 19.00 -12.54 -5.79
CA CYS A 173 19.06 -11.10 -5.69
C CYS A 173 19.63 -10.65 -4.34
N GLN A 174 20.94 -10.36 -4.30
CA GLN A 174 21.63 -9.89 -3.09
C GLN A 174 21.25 -8.47 -2.70
N ASP A 175 20.87 -7.61 -3.66
CA ASP A 175 20.49 -6.20 -3.47
C ASP A 175 18.99 -6.03 -3.24
N SER A 176 18.29 -7.10 -2.83
CA SER A 176 16.84 -7.12 -2.72
C SER A 176 16.31 -6.13 -1.69
N ILE A 177 15.29 -5.36 -2.10
CA ILE A 177 14.44 -4.59 -1.18
C ILE A 177 13.11 -5.29 -0.88
N CYS A 178 12.88 -6.51 -1.39
CA CYS A 178 11.70 -7.34 -1.14
C CYS A 178 12.04 -8.47 -0.16
N ARG A 179 12.46 -8.10 1.04
CA ARG A 179 12.96 -9.03 2.06
C ARG A 179 11.87 -9.66 2.91
N LEU A 180 10.70 -8.99 2.99
CA LEU A 180 9.58 -9.41 3.82
C LEU A 180 8.33 -9.56 2.94
N THR A 181 7.65 -10.68 3.06
CA THR A 181 6.44 -11.02 2.28
C THR A 181 5.36 -11.53 3.22
#